data_843cd5368b0cac142df97e71e0cd0608
#
_entry.id   843cd5368b0cac142df97e71e0cd0608
#
_cell.length_a   1.000
_cell.length_b   1.000
_cell.length_c   1.000
_cell.angle_alpha   90.00
_cell.angle_beta   90.00
_cell.angle_gamma   90.00
#
_symmetry.space_group_name_H-M   'P 1'
#
loop_
_entity.id
_entity.type
_entity.pdbx_description
1 polymer ?
#
loop_
_entity_poly.entity_id
_entity_poly.type
_entity_poly.pdbx_seq_one_letter_code
_entity_poly.pdbx_strand_id
1 'polypeptide(L)'
;MIYTGIDLIEIPRVAGVLERYPERFLAKVFTEGEQRYARGRAHQLASRFAAKEAVMKLLGTGVRGVPWKSIEVTRKRGGPPEIILHGPAKARADKMGITRIALSLSHSRELATASAVGEARDDAWKP
;
A
#
# COMPACT_ATOMS: atom_id res chain seq x y z
N MET A 1 -10.14 15.81 10.31
CA MET A 1 -9.55 15.92 8.97
C MET A 1 -9.45 14.55 8.33
N ILE A 2 -9.93 14.43 7.12
CA ILE A 2 -9.91 13.16 6.37
C ILE A 2 -8.98 13.31 5.17
N TYR A 3 -8.08 12.35 5.00
CA TYR A 3 -7.24 12.21 3.82
C TYR A 3 -7.63 10.96 3.05
N THR A 4 -7.53 11.00 1.75
CA THR A 4 -7.87 9.85 0.91
C THR A 4 -6.78 9.57 -0.11
N GLY A 5 -6.73 8.33 -0.56
CA GLY A 5 -5.90 7.92 -1.68
C GLY A 5 -6.56 6.78 -2.41
N ILE A 6 -6.41 6.75 -3.71
CA ILE A 6 -6.93 5.68 -4.54
C ILE A 6 -5.92 5.37 -5.63
N ASP A 7 -5.79 4.10 -5.97
CA ASP A 7 -4.94 3.67 -7.06
C ASP A 7 -5.58 2.53 -7.84
N LEU A 8 -5.25 2.45 -9.11
CA LEU A 8 -5.71 1.44 -10.02
C LEU A 8 -4.51 0.94 -10.81
N ILE A 9 -4.31 -0.37 -10.87
CA ILE A 9 -3.19 -0.97 -11.60
C ILE A 9 -3.64 -2.15 -12.45
N GLU A 10 -3.03 -2.28 -13.61
CA GLU A 10 -3.25 -3.40 -14.49
C GLU A 10 -2.45 -4.61 -13.99
N ILE A 11 -3.13 -5.71 -13.67
CA ILE A 11 -2.49 -6.93 -13.17
C ILE A 11 -1.44 -7.48 -14.15
N PRO A 12 -1.68 -7.47 -15.48
CA PRO A 12 -0.66 -7.94 -16.44
C PRO A 12 0.66 -7.16 -16.36
N ARG A 13 0.63 -5.87 -16.00
CA ARG A 13 1.86 -5.09 -15.83
C ARG A 13 2.69 -5.60 -14.66
N VAL A 14 2.02 -5.92 -13.55
CA VAL A 14 2.70 -6.49 -12.38
C VAL A 14 3.24 -7.87 -12.71
N ALA A 15 2.45 -8.69 -13.38
CA ALA A 15 2.89 -10.02 -13.83
C ALA A 15 4.14 -9.93 -14.72
N GLY A 16 4.19 -8.95 -15.63
CA GLY A 16 5.33 -8.73 -16.51
C GLY A 16 6.60 -8.34 -15.77
N VAL A 17 6.50 -7.46 -14.79
CA VAL A 17 7.64 -7.05 -13.96
C VAL A 17 8.12 -8.22 -13.11
N LEU A 18 7.19 -8.96 -12.53
CA LEU A 18 7.50 -10.14 -11.73
C LEU A 18 8.23 -11.21 -12.55
N GLU A 19 7.83 -11.41 -13.80
CA GLU A 19 8.47 -12.37 -14.69
C GLU A 19 9.90 -11.94 -15.07
N ARG A 20 10.09 -10.65 -15.35
CA ARG A 20 11.40 -10.12 -15.79
C ARG A 20 12.40 -9.98 -14.66
N TYR A 21 11.94 -9.51 -13.49
CA TYR A 21 12.81 -9.14 -12.38
C TYR A 21 12.24 -9.65 -11.05
N PRO A 22 12.04 -10.98 -10.90
CA PRO A 22 11.31 -11.51 -9.74
C PRO A 22 11.94 -11.14 -8.41
N GLU A 23 13.24 -11.36 -8.25
CA GLU A 23 13.92 -11.11 -6.99
C GLU A 23 13.99 -9.62 -6.66
N ARG A 24 14.34 -8.81 -7.65
CA ARG A 24 14.47 -7.37 -7.50
C ARG A 24 13.16 -6.71 -7.14
N PHE A 25 12.10 -7.05 -7.86
CA PHE A 25 10.78 -6.50 -7.66
C PHE A 25 10.25 -6.84 -6.27
N LEU A 26 10.29 -8.12 -5.90
CA LEU A 26 9.82 -8.57 -4.61
C LEU A 26 10.61 -7.95 -3.46
N ALA A 27 11.94 -7.93 -3.56
CA ALA A 27 12.78 -7.39 -2.50
C ALA A 27 12.62 -5.89 -2.30
N LYS A 28 12.41 -5.14 -3.38
CA LYS A 28 12.31 -3.69 -3.32
C LYS A 28 10.94 -3.20 -2.83
N VAL A 29 9.88 -3.86 -3.24
CA VAL A 29 8.52 -3.35 -3.07
C VAL A 29 7.79 -3.99 -1.89
N PHE A 30 8.00 -5.28 -1.65
CA PHE A 30 7.18 -6.04 -0.71
C PHE A 30 7.94 -6.52 0.50
N THR A 31 7.27 -6.46 1.66
CA THR A 31 7.82 -7.04 2.89
C THR A 31 7.80 -8.57 2.81
N GLU A 32 8.56 -9.21 3.70
CA GLU A 32 8.55 -10.68 3.77
C GLU A 32 7.15 -11.22 4.04
N GLY A 33 6.38 -10.55 4.89
CA GLY A 33 5.00 -10.95 5.18
C GLY A 33 4.11 -10.89 3.97
N GLU A 34 4.23 -9.81 3.18
CA GLU A 34 3.48 -9.68 1.94
C GLU A 34 3.88 -10.75 0.91
N GLN A 35 5.16 -11.05 0.81
CA GLN A 35 5.65 -12.09 -0.10
C GLN A 35 5.14 -13.46 0.30
N ARG A 36 5.15 -13.78 1.60
CA ARG A 36 4.61 -15.05 2.11
C ARG A 36 3.12 -15.21 1.82
N TYR A 37 2.36 -14.13 1.99
CA TYR A 37 0.93 -14.15 1.70
C TYR A 37 0.65 -14.32 0.20
N ALA A 38 1.35 -13.55 -0.62
CA ALA A 38 1.10 -13.51 -2.07
C ALA A 38 1.54 -14.78 -2.79
N ARG A 39 2.62 -15.42 -2.34
CA ARG A 39 3.17 -16.65 -2.94
C ARG A 39 3.33 -16.56 -4.45
N GLY A 40 3.84 -15.42 -4.94
CA GLY A 40 4.07 -15.19 -6.36
C GLY A 40 2.82 -14.95 -7.21
N ARG A 41 1.65 -14.85 -6.59
CA ARG A 41 0.39 -14.62 -7.32
C ARG A 41 0.28 -13.16 -7.72
N ALA A 42 0.27 -12.91 -9.03
CA ALA A 42 0.31 -11.54 -9.57
C ALA A 42 -0.85 -10.68 -9.09
N HIS A 43 -2.07 -11.21 -8.99
CA HIS A 43 -3.22 -10.43 -8.52
C HIS A 43 -3.10 -10.00 -7.06
N GLN A 44 -2.48 -10.83 -6.21
CA GLN A 44 -2.24 -10.48 -4.81
C GLN A 44 -1.15 -9.41 -4.70
N LEU A 45 -0.09 -9.54 -5.48
CA LEU A 45 0.98 -8.53 -5.53
C LEU A 45 0.46 -7.22 -6.10
N ALA A 46 -0.34 -7.26 -7.14
CA ALA A 46 -0.94 -6.06 -7.73
C ALA A 46 -1.85 -5.32 -6.72
N SER A 47 -2.66 -6.05 -5.97
CA SER A 47 -3.52 -5.43 -4.95
C SER A 47 -2.70 -4.75 -3.86
N ARG A 48 -1.61 -5.37 -3.42
CA ARG A 48 -0.73 -4.78 -2.41
C ARG A 48 0.04 -3.59 -2.97
N PHE A 49 0.47 -3.67 -4.22
CA PHE A 49 1.12 -2.55 -4.90
C PHE A 49 0.16 -1.35 -4.97
N ALA A 50 -1.07 -1.57 -5.41
CA ALA A 50 -2.09 -0.52 -5.47
C ALA A 50 -2.35 0.07 -4.08
N ALA A 51 -2.39 -0.76 -3.03
CA ALA A 51 -2.57 -0.30 -1.65
C ALA A 51 -1.45 0.64 -1.22
N LYS A 52 -0.20 0.30 -1.51
CA LYS A 52 0.95 1.14 -1.18
C LYS A 52 0.89 2.49 -1.90
N GLU A 53 0.54 2.48 -3.18
CA GLU A 53 0.36 3.71 -3.96
C GLU A 53 -0.78 4.56 -3.40
N ALA A 54 -1.91 3.96 -3.05
CA ALA A 54 -3.04 4.66 -2.47
C ALA A 54 -2.66 5.34 -1.15
N VAL A 55 -1.91 4.64 -0.28
CA VAL A 55 -1.43 5.21 0.98
C VAL A 55 -0.43 6.33 0.74
N MET A 56 0.46 6.20 -0.24
CA MET A 56 1.37 7.29 -0.60
C MET A 56 0.61 8.55 -1.02
N LYS A 57 -0.43 8.39 -1.82
CA LYS A 57 -1.29 9.53 -2.22
C LYS A 57 -2.00 10.15 -1.01
N LEU A 58 -2.49 9.32 -0.10
CA LEU A 58 -3.09 9.78 1.13
C LEU A 58 -2.10 10.59 1.97
N LEU A 59 -0.85 10.14 2.06
CA LEU A 59 0.20 10.84 2.80
C LEU A 59 0.76 12.06 2.05
N GLY A 60 0.38 12.25 0.80
CA GLY A 60 0.82 13.38 -0.01
C GLY A 60 2.29 13.31 -0.41
N THR A 61 2.81 12.10 -0.57
CA THR A 61 4.22 11.88 -0.91
C THR A 61 4.36 10.72 -1.88
N GLY A 62 5.55 10.61 -2.45
CA GLY A 62 5.88 9.48 -3.33
C GLY A 62 6.91 8.55 -2.68
N VAL A 63 7.40 7.61 -3.46
CA VAL A 63 8.31 6.56 -3.01
C VAL A 63 9.63 7.09 -2.44
N ARG A 64 10.08 8.27 -2.86
CA ARG A 64 11.31 8.87 -2.34
C ARG A 64 11.19 9.23 -0.87
N GLY A 65 10.03 9.79 -0.48
CA GLY A 65 9.79 10.17 0.91
C GLY A 65 9.31 9.01 1.77
N VAL A 66 8.59 8.08 1.14
CA VAL A 66 7.99 6.93 1.82
C VAL A 66 8.30 5.68 0.99
N PRO A 67 9.41 4.97 1.32
CA PRO A 67 9.78 3.76 0.57
C PRO A 67 8.66 2.70 0.60
N TRP A 68 8.61 1.89 -0.45
CA TRP A 68 7.58 0.87 -0.62
C TRP A 68 7.36 -0.01 0.61
N LYS A 69 8.43 -0.50 1.22
CA LYS A 69 8.35 -1.46 2.33
C LYS A 69 8.00 -0.80 3.67
N SER A 70 7.97 0.54 3.71
CA SER A 70 7.51 1.25 4.91
C SER A 70 5.98 1.25 5.04
N ILE A 71 5.27 0.83 3.99
CA ILE A 71 3.84 0.61 4.00
C ILE A 71 3.60 -0.89 3.82
N GLU A 72 3.05 -1.53 4.83
CA GLU A 72 2.80 -2.97 4.78
C GLU A 72 1.31 -3.27 4.83
N VAL A 73 0.86 -4.16 3.94
CA VAL A 73 -0.51 -4.66 3.93
C VAL A 73 -0.52 -6.01 4.63
N THR A 74 -1.33 -6.13 5.66
CA THR A 74 -1.54 -7.39 6.36
C THR A 74 -3.00 -7.81 6.23
N ARG A 75 -3.23 -9.11 6.34
CA ARG A 75 -4.59 -9.64 6.31
C ARG A 75 -4.64 -10.92 7.13
N LYS A 76 -5.50 -10.92 8.14
CA LYS A 76 -5.81 -12.14 8.87
C LYS A 76 -6.80 -12.95 8.05
N ARG A 77 -6.71 -14.26 8.15
CA ARG A 77 -7.61 -15.17 7.45
C ARG A 77 -9.07 -14.80 7.75
N GLY A 78 -9.82 -14.55 6.68
CA GLY A 78 -11.23 -14.15 6.78
C GLY A 78 -11.48 -12.71 7.22
N GLY A 79 -10.41 -11.93 7.47
CA GLY A 79 -10.54 -10.55 7.89
C GLY A 79 -10.32 -9.54 6.76
N PRO A 80 -10.55 -8.26 7.03
CA PRO A 80 -10.26 -7.20 6.08
C PRO A 80 -8.76 -6.95 5.97
N PRO A 81 -8.29 -6.35 4.88
CA PRO A 81 -6.89 -5.92 4.80
C PRO A 81 -6.65 -4.76 5.76
N GLU A 82 -5.44 -4.72 6.32
CA GLU A 82 -5.02 -3.67 7.24
C GLU A 82 -3.69 -3.09 6.80
N ILE A 83 -3.42 -1.83 7.18
CA ILE A 83 -2.17 -1.14 6.91
C ILE A 83 -1.34 -1.07 8.19
N ILE A 84 -0.07 -1.44 8.08
CA ILE A 84 0.93 -1.17 9.11
C ILE A 84 1.96 -0.24 8.50
N LEU A 85 2.23 0.88 9.18
CA LEU A 85 3.24 1.83 8.75
C LEU A 85 4.52 1.62 9.56
N HIS A 86 5.65 1.68 8.86
CA HIS A 86 6.99 1.55 9.45
C HIS A 86 7.83 2.77 9.09
N GLY A 87 8.84 3.06 9.89
CA GLY A 87 9.86 4.06 9.56
C GLY A 87 9.34 5.35 8.96
N PRO A 88 9.78 5.72 7.74
CA PRO A 88 9.40 7.01 7.13
C PRO A 88 7.89 7.19 6.94
N ALA A 89 7.16 6.14 6.60
CA ALA A 89 5.71 6.23 6.45
C ALA A 89 5.04 6.51 7.79
N LYS A 90 5.49 5.86 8.86
CA LYS A 90 5.00 6.08 10.21
C LYS A 90 5.29 7.52 10.66
N ALA A 91 6.51 8.00 10.44
CA ALA A 91 6.90 9.36 10.80
C ALA A 91 6.05 10.40 10.08
N ARG A 92 5.80 10.20 8.78
CA ARG A 92 4.96 11.11 7.99
C ARG A 92 3.52 11.14 8.53
N ALA A 93 2.94 9.97 8.77
CA ALA A 93 1.58 9.86 9.30
C ALA A 93 1.47 10.51 10.69
N ASP A 94 2.46 10.30 11.56
CA ASP A 94 2.48 10.90 12.88
C ASP A 94 2.52 12.44 12.80
N LYS A 95 3.34 12.97 11.89
CA LYS A 95 3.42 14.41 11.65
C LYS A 95 2.09 14.99 11.20
N MET A 96 1.37 14.26 10.34
CA MET A 96 0.05 14.66 9.85
C MET A 96 -1.06 14.44 10.89
N GLY A 97 -0.75 13.84 12.02
CA GLY A 97 -1.73 13.54 13.06
C GLY A 97 -2.67 12.40 12.70
N ILE A 98 -2.30 11.55 11.76
CA ILE A 98 -3.12 10.43 11.34
C ILE A 98 -3.18 9.40 12.45
N THR A 99 -4.39 9.08 12.91
CA THR A 99 -4.63 8.13 14.00
C THR A 99 -4.98 6.74 13.49
N ARG A 100 -5.54 6.65 12.29
CA ARG A 100 -5.83 5.35 11.66
C ARG A 100 -6.03 5.52 10.17
N ILE A 101 -5.79 4.42 9.45
CA ILE A 101 -6.00 4.32 8.01
C ILE A 101 -6.86 3.09 7.76
N ALA A 102 -7.97 3.27 7.05
CA ALA A 102 -8.81 2.19 6.58
C ALA A 102 -8.44 1.88 5.12
N LEU A 103 -8.46 0.61 4.75
CA LEU A 103 -8.09 0.15 3.42
C LEU A 103 -9.16 -0.75 2.86
N SER A 104 -9.49 -0.55 1.59
CA SER A 104 -10.35 -1.44 0.83
C SER A 104 -9.65 -1.84 -0.47
N LEU A 105 -9.73 -3.11 -0.81
CA LEU A 105 -9.13 -3.66 -2.03
C LEU A 105 -10.23 -4.29 -2.88
N SER A 106 -10.09 -4.16 -4.19
CA SER A 106 -10.95 -4.86 -5.14
C SER A 106 -10.16 -5.23 -6.38
N HIS A 107 -10.54 -6.30 -7.02
CA HIS A 107 -9.90 -6.68 -8.28
C HIS A 107 -10.88 -7.39 -9.19
N SER A 108 -10.61 -7.26 -10.47
CA SER A 108 -11.25 -8.03 -11.53
C SER A 108 -10.19 -8.95 -12.12
N ARG A 109 -10.46 -9.50 -13.29
CA ARG A 109 -9.51 -10.36 -13.99
C ARG A 109 -8.22 -9.60 -14.37
N GLU A 110 -8.33 -8.33 -14.74
CA GLU A 110 -7.22 -7.55 -15.27
C GLU A 110 -6.80 -6.34 -14.43
N LEU A 111 -7.65 -5.90 -13.52
CA LEU A 111 -7.41 -4.67 -12.76
C LEU A 111 -7.45 -4.94 -11.26
N ALA A 112 -6.55 -4.29 -10.53
CA ALA A 112 -6.58 -4.24 -9.08
C ALA A 112 -6.67 -2.78 -8.65
N THR A 113 -7.49 -2.51 -7.63
CA THR A 113 -7.66 -1.17 -7.09
C THR A 113 -7.59 -1.18 -5.58
N ALA A 114 -7.16 -0.07 -5.02
CA ALA A 114 -7.12 0.14 -3.58
C ALA A 114 -7.65 1.53 -3.25
N SER A 115 -8.41 1.61 -2.17
CA SER A 115 -8.90 2.86 -1.62
C SER A 115 -8.44 2.95 -0.17
N ALA A 116 -7.79 4.05 0.19
CA ALA A 116 -7.32 4.29 1.55
C ALA A 116 -7.96 5.57 2.08
N VAL A 117 -8.38 5.52 3.34
CA VAL A 117 -8.96 6.68 4.04
C VAL A 117 -8.23 6.83 5.35
N GLY A 118 -7.65 8.01 5.58
CA GLY A 118 -6.94 8.33 6.81
C GLY A 118 -7.68 9.37 7.61
N GLU A 119 -7.79 9.13 8.91
CA GLU A 119 -8.40 10.05 9.85
C GLU A 119 -7.29 10.74 10.67
N ALA A 120 -7.30 12.08 10.69
CA ALA A 120 -6.27 12.85 11.35
C ALA A 120 -6.88 13.87 12.30
N ARG A 121 -6.10 14.25 13.34
CA ARG A 121 -6.48 15.34 14.22
C ARG A 121 -6.48 16.66 13.45
N ASP A 122 -7.44 17.52 13.73
CA ASP A 122 -7.56 18.82 13.05
C ASP A 122 -6.45 19.80 13.40
N ASP A 123 -5.83 19.64 14.56
CA ASP A 123 -4.77 20.52 15.06
C ASP A 123 -3.36 20.13 14.60
N ALA A 124 -3.23 19.05 13.82
CA ALA A 124 -1.95 18.57 13.35
C ALA A 124 -1.46 19.35 12.13
N TRP A 125 -0.16 19.19 11.83
CA TRP A 125 0.44 19.75 10.63
C TRP A 125 -0.24 19.20 9.37
N LYS A 126 -0.46 20.10 8.40
CA LYS A 126 -1.07 19.74 7.11
C LYS A 126 -0.09 20.00 5.98
N PRO A 127 0.13 18.99 5.13
CA PRO A 127 1.00 19.16 3.97
C PRO A 127 0.43 20.14 2.95
#